data_01ad320935ee589f38303c9638f8a110
#
_entry.id   01ad320935ee589f38303c9638f8a110
#
_cell.length_a   1.000
_cell.length_b   1.000
_cell.length_c   1.000
_cell.angle_alpha   90.00
_cell.angle_beta   90.00
_cell.angle_gamma   90.00
#
_symmetry.space_group_name_H-M   'P 1'
#
loop_
_entity.id
_entity.type
_entity.pdbx_description
1 polymer ?
#
loop_
_entity_poly.entity_id
_entity_poly.type
_entity_poly.pdbx_seq_one_letter_code
_entity_poly.pdbx_strand_id
1 'polypeptide(L)'
;MQVSVVIAAYNAEAYLAEAIESVLGQTVPPAEVVVIDDGSTDGTRAILDHFGQRIVALNQANSGQAVAVNKGLATARGDLIGFCDADDLWTPRKLEMQLALLESNGGLEAAFGKVEQFVSPDVPQDQRERLQPAVTTLPGELKQCMLIRRSALDRFGPFDETLPATFFIAWLGRAKQNGIRMAHVDDVVVRRRLHLGNGGRVNTEAQNLETLMALRKAIKARRPPD
;
A
#
# COMPACT_ATOMS: atom_id res chain seq x y z
N MET A 1 -13.25 -9.38 13.69
CA MET A 1 -12.72 -8.09 13.14
C MET A 1 -12.96 -8.08 11.64
N GLN A 2 -13.52 -6.99 11.11
CA GLN A 2 -13.73 -6.83 9.67
C GLN A 2 -12.54 -6.12 9.03
N VAL A 3 -12.08 -6.62 7.88
CA VAL A 3 -10.97 -6.03 7.14
C VAL A 3 -11.49 -5.28 5.92
N SER A 4 -11.13 -4.02 5.78
CA SER A 4 -11.26 -3.27 4.53
C SER A 4 -9.91 -3.21 3.83
N VAL A 5 -9.88 -3.38 2.51
CA VAL A 5 -8.67 -3.22 1.72
C VAL A 5 -8.81 -2.00 0.82
N VAL A 6 -7.80 -1.12 0.85
CA VAL A 6 -7.77 0.12 0.04
C VAL A 6 -6.75 -0.05 -1.09
N ILE A 7 -7.19 0.22 -2.31
CA ILE A 7 -6.39 0.24 -3.54
C ILE A 7 -6.54 1.62 -4.19
N ALA A 8 -5.43 2.32 -4.41
CA ALA A 8 -5.40 3.52 -5.25
C ALA A 8 -4.88 3.12 -6.63
N ALA A 9 -5.61 3.47 -7.68
CA ALA A 9 -5.30 3.14 -9.06
C ALA A 9 -5.22 4.41 -9.92
N TYR A 10 -4.21 4.48 -10.78
CA TYR A 10 -4.07 5.50 -11.81
C TYR A 10 -3.37 4.90 -13.02
N ASN A 11 -4.04 4.86 -14.17
CA ASN A 11 -3.55 4.25 -15.40
C ASN A 11 -2.98 2.84 -15.14
N ALA A 12 -3.81 1.97 -14.55
CA ALA A 12 -3.42 0.65 -14.05
C ALA A 12 -4.05 -0.50 -14.85
N GLU A 13 -4.50 -0.26 -16.08
CA GLU A 13 -5.22 -1.25 -16.89
C GLU A 13 -4.47 -2.58 -17.03
N ALA A 14 -3.13 -2.55 -17.05
CA ALA A 14 -2.33 -3.74 -17.26
C ALA A 14 -2.37 -4.73 -16.07
N TYR A 15 -2.55 -4.25 -14.84
CA TYR A 15 -2.31 -5.07 -13.64
C TYR A 15 -3.44 -5.04 -12.61
N LEU A 16 -4.33 -4.04 -12.66
CA LEU A 16 -5.35 -3.82 -11.63
C LEU A 16 -6.26 -5.04 -11.43
N ALA A 17 -6.63 -5.73 -12.49
CA ALA A 17 -7.49 -6.91 -12.39
C ALA A 17 -6.84 -8.01 -11.54
N GLU A 18 -5.55 -8.31 -11.78
CA GLU A 18 -4.81 -9.30 -11.00
C GLU A 18 -4.64 -8.85 -9.54
N ALA A 19 -4.37 -7.56 -9.30
CA ALA A 19 -4.25 -7.01 -7.96
C ALA A 19 -5.56 -7.20 -7.16
N ILE A 20 -6.71 -6.83 -7.72
CA ILE A 20 -8.03 -6.99 -7.09
C ILE A 20 -8.32 -8.47 -6.84
N GLU A 21 -8.11 -9.35 -7.82
CA GLU A 21 -8.36 -10.79 -7.65
C GLU A 21 -7.44 -11.40 -6.56
N SER A 22 -6.20 -10.95 -6.42
CA SER A 22 -5.30 -11.42 -5.37
C SER A 22 -5.79 -11.05 -3.95
N VAL A 23 -6.50 -9.93 -3.84
CA VAL A 23 -7.13 -9.47 -2.59
C VAL A 23 -8.44 -10.22 -2.32
N LEU A 24 -9.28 -10.41 -3.33
CA LEU A 24 -10.54 -11.13 -3.19
C LEU A 24 -10.33 -12.65 -2.96
N GLY A 25 -9.23 -13.20 -3.48
CA GLY A 25 -8.86 -14.61 -3.37
C GLY A 25 -8.13 -15.00 -2.07
N GLN A 26 -8.18 -14.17 -1.04
CA GLN A 26 -7.54 -14.49 0.26
C GLN A 26 -8.23 -15.68 0.94
N THR A 27 -7.45 -16.52 1.67
CA THR A 27 -8.00 -17.64 2.50
C THR A 27 -8.96 -17.14 3.56
N VAL A 28 -8.74 -15.93 4.06
CA VAL A 28 -9.70 -15.17 4.89
C VAL A 28 -10.09 -13.94 4.07
N PRO A 29 -11.26 -13.93 3.41
CA PRO A 29 -11.62 -12.83 2.52
C PRO A 29 -11.83 -11.52 3.30
N PRO A 30 -11.47 -10.37 2.71
CA PRO A 30 -11.80 -9.08 3.31
C PRO A 30 -13.33 -8.85 3.29
N ALA A 31 -13.83 -8.03 4.22
CA ALA A 31 -15.22 -7.63 4.25
C ALA A 31 -15.60 -6.69 3.10
N GLU A 32 -14.63 -5.89 2.64
CA GLU A 32 -14.78 -5.01 1.48
C GLU A 32 -13.43 -4.67 0.85
N VAL A 33 -13.46 -4.38 -0.44
CA VAL A 33 -12.33 -3.84 -1.21
C VAL A 33 -12.76 -2.50 -1.78
N VAL A 34 -12.10 -1.42 -1.36
CA VAL A 34 -12.36 -0.05 -1.79
C VAL A 34 -11.27 0.36 -2.78
N VAL A 35 -11.66 0.61 -4.03
CA VAL A 35 -10.74 1.01 -5.09
C VAL A 35 -11.03 2.45 -5.49
N ILE A 36 -9.99 3.29 -5.45
CA ILE A 36 -10.07 4.69 -5.86
C ILE A 36 -9.35 4.85 -7.20
N ASP A 37 -10.12 5.14 -8.24
CA ASP A 37 -9.59 5.57 -9.53
C ASP A 37 -9.23 7.05 -9.46
N ASP A 38 -7.94 7.34 -9.50
CA ASP A 38 -7.38 8.71 -9.39
C ASP A 38 -7.32 9.39 -10.76
N GLY A 39 -8.42 9.33 -11.53
CA GLY A 39 -8.57 10.01 -12.80
C GLY A 39 -7.84 9.35 -13.95
N SER A 40 -7.92 8.03 -14.05
CA SER A 40 -7.31 7.27 -15.15
C SER A 40 -7.88 7.64 -16.51
N THR A 41 -7.03 7.57 -17.53
CA THR A 41 -7.34 7.85 -18.94
C THR A 41 -7.22 6.63 -19.83
N ASP A 42 -6.87 5.47 -19.26
CA ASP A 42 -6.74 4.16 -19.91
C ASP A 42 -7.96 3.26 -19.62
N GLY A 43 -7.83 1.95 -19.82
CA GLY A 43 -8.87 0.95 -19.57
C GLY A 43 -9.17 0.67 -18.09
N THR A 44 -8.53 1.35 -17.14
CA THR A 44 -8.71 1.13 -15.69
C THR A 44 -10.17 1.17 -15.27
N ARG A 45 -10.95 2.15 -15.77
CA ARG A 45 -12.37 2.29 -15.46
C ARG A 45 -13.19 1.09 -15.91
N ALA A 46 -12.94 0.58 -17.10
CA ALA A 46 -13.66 -0.59 -17.62
C ALA A 46 -13.41 -1.84 -16.75
N ILE A 47 -12.20 -1.99 -16.21
CA ILE A 47 -11.86 -3.05 -15.25
C ILE A 47 -12.71 -2.91 -14.00
N LEU A 48 -12.78 -1.71 -13.39
CA LEU A 48 -13.58 -1.49 -12.19
C LEU A 48 -15.08 -1.78 -12.42
N ASP A 49 -15.61 -1.35 -13.55
CA ASP A 49 -17.00 -1.63 -13.94
C ASP A 49 -17.26 -3.14 -14.09
N HIS A 50 -16.29 -3.92 -14.58
CA HIS A 50 -16.37 -5.38 -14.66
C HIS A 50 -16.45 -6.06 -13.29
N PHE A 51 -15.75 -5.55 -12.27
CA PHE A 51 -15.84 -6.08 -10.92
C PHE A 51 -17.20 -5.80 -10.26
N GLY A 52 -17.89 -4.75 -10.65
CA GLY A 52 -19.25 -4.43 -10.20
C GLY A 52 -19.38 -4.41 -8.67
N GLN A 53 -20.34 -5.15 -8.14
CA GLN A 53 -20.63 -5.19 -6.70
C GLN A 53 -19.60 -5.97 -5.86
N ARG A 54 -18.60 -6.60 -6.45
CA ARG A 54 -17.51 -7.29 -5.73
C ARG A 54 -16.57 -6.30 -5.02
N ILE A 55 -16.59 -5.04 -5.44
CA ILE A 55 -15.75 -3.96 -4.92
C ILE A 55 -16.56 -2.68 -4.73
N VAL A 56 -16.05 -1.75 -3.94
CA VAL A 56 -16.54 -0.38 -3.84
C VAL A 56 -15.62 0.50 -4.69
N ALA A 57 -16.02 0.82 -5.92
CA ALA A 57 -15.23 1.65 -6.82
C ALA A 57 -15.65 3.13 -6.71
N LEU A 58 -14.70 4.01 -6.49
CA LEU A 58 -14.86 5.46 -6.49
C LEU A 58 -13.89 6.10 -7.48
N ASN A 59 -14.28 7.23 -8.07
CA ASN A 59 -13.39 8.01 -8.93
C ASN A 59 -13.17 9.41 -8.38
N GLN A 60 -12.09 10.04 -8.81
CA GLN A 60 -11.76 11.44 -8.56
C GLN A 60 -10.93 12.01 -9.72
N ALA A 61 -10.79 13.32 -9.79
CA ALA A 61 -9.76 13.94 -10.63
C ALA A 61 -8.38 13.56 -10.10
N ASN A 62 -7.40 13.35 -10.97
CA ASN A 62 -6.04 13.00 -10.57
C ASN A 62 -5.51 14.02 -9.54
N SER A 63 -5.27 13.52 -8.34
CA SER A 63 -4.86 14.30 -7.17
C SER A 63 -3.67 13.66 -6.44
N GLY A 64 -3.20 12.52 -6.94
CA GLY A 64 -2.05 11.78 -6.41
C GLY A 64 -2.41 10.69 -5.42
N GLN A 65 -1.50 9.72 -5.28
CA GLN A 65 -1.72 8.49 -4.53
C GLN A 65 -2.10 8.73 -3.06
N ALA A 66 -1.48 9.71 -2.39
CA ALA A 66 -1.77 10.01 -0.98
C ALA A 66 -3.23 10.44 -0.79
N VAL A 67 -3.74 11.33 -1.67
CA VAL A 67 -5.15 11.79 -1.66
C VAL A 67 -6.09 10.63 -1.93
N ALA A 68 -5.80 9.82 -2.95
CA ALA A 68 -6.61 8.64 -3.28
C ALA A 68 -6.67 7.64 -2.13
N VAL A 69 -5.54 7.34 -1.49
CA VAL A 69 -5.50 6.44 -0.32
C VAL A 69 -6.27 7.03 0.87
N ASN A 70 -6.13 8.33 1.18
CA ASN A 70 -6.90 8.98 2.25
C ASN A 70 -8.41 8.94 1.97
N LYS A 71 -8.84 9.14 0.73
CA LYS A 71 -10.25 8.99 0.33
C LYS A 71 -10.74 7.54 0.51
N GLY A 72 -9.90 6.56 0.17
CA GLY A 72 -10.18 5.16 0.43
C GLY A 72 -10.34 4.86 1.92
N LEU A 73 -9.47 5.40 2.77
CA LEU A 73 -9.56 5.28 4.23
C LEU A 73 -10.84 5.89 4.80
N ALA A 74 -11.26 7.05 4.28
CA ALA A 74 -12.49 7.71 4.70
C ALA A 74 -13.75 6.91 4.29
N THR A 75 -13.67 6.11 3.23
CA THR A 75 -14.77 5.27 2.72
C THR A 75 -14.83 3.91 3.41
N ALA A 76 -13.67 3.34 3.73
CA ALA A 76 -13.53 2.03 4.34
C ALA A 76 -14.23 1.97 5.71
N ARG A 77 -14.85 0.82 6.06
CA ARG A 77 -15.68 0.62 7.26
C ARG A 77 -15.11 -0.41 8.24
N GLY A 78 -14.13 -1.21 7.82
CA GLY A 78 -13.56 -2.28 8.62
C GLY A 78 -12.79 -1.79 9.84
N ASP A 79 -12.68 -2.65 10.85
CA ASP A 79 -11.88 -2.42 12.06
C ASP A 79 -10.38 -2.46 11.78
N LEU A 80 -10.02 -3.14 10.71
CA LEU A 80 -8.66 -3.31 10.21
C LEU A 80 -8.58 -2.82 8.78
N ILE A 81 -7.46 -2.20 8.43
CA ILE A 81 -7.20 -1.69 7.09
C ILE A 81 -5.95 -2.37 6.52
N GLY A 82 -6.12 -2.96 5.35
CA GLY A 82 -5.03 -3.41 4.48
C GLY A 82 -4.89 -2.50 3.27
N PHE A 83 -3.73 -2.54 2.63
CA PHE A 83 -3.44 -1.76 1.42
C PHE A 83 -2.87 -2.69 0.35
N CYS A 84 -3.30 -2.51 -0.89
CA CYS A 84 -2.67 -3.15 -2.05
C CYS A 84 -2.33 -2.05 -3.07
N ASP A 85 -1.15 -2.13 -3.68
CA ASP A 85 -0.85 -1.29 -4.83
C ASP A 85 -1.49 -1.90 -6.08
N ALA A 86 -1.90 -1.06 -7.03
CA ALA A 86 -2.68 -1.49 -8.20
C ALA A 86 -1.90 -2.41 -9.17
N ASP A 87 -0.59 -2.53 -8.98
CA ASP A 87 0.36 -3.32 -9.76
C ASP A 87 0.96 -4.50 -8.99
N ASP A 88 0.66 -4.65 -7.69
CA ASP A 88 1.20 -5.68 -6.81
C ASP A 88 0.19 -6.83 -6.56
N LEU A 89 0.70 -7.96 -6.09
CA LEU A 89 -0.11 -9.14 -5.75
C LEU A 89 0.03 -9.47 -4.26
N TRP A 90 -1.09 -9.70 -3.58
CA TRP A 90 -1.08 -10.30 -2.26
C TRP A 90 -0.88 -11.83 -2.37
N THR A 91 -0.12 -12.40 -1.43
CA THR A 91 -0.07 -13.87 -1.30
C THR A 91 -1.38 -14.39 -0.67
N PRO A 92 -1.83 -15.61 -1.01
CA PRO A 92 -3.17 -16.10 -0.62
C PRO A 92 -3.45 -16.10 0.89
N ARG A 93 -2.43 -16.25 1.73
CA ARG A 93 -2.56 -16.36 3.18
C ARG A 93 -2.20 -15.08 3.95
N LYS A 94 -2.01 -13.96 3.26
CA LYS A 94 -1.60 -12.70 3.90
C LYS A 94 -2.53 -12.32 5.05
N LEU A 95 -3.84 -12.24 4.80
CA LEU A 95 -4.79 -11.84 5.85
C LEU A 95 -4.86 -12.86 6.98
N GLU A 96 -4.87 -14.15 6.67
CA GLU A 96 -4.86 -15.22 7.67
C GLU A 96 -3.71 -15.06 8.66
N MET A 97 -2.48 -14.90 8.15
CA MET A 97 -1.29 -14.81 8.99
C MET A 97 -1.23 -13.52 9.81
N GLN A 98 -1.56 -12.38 9.18
CA GLN A 98 -1.52 -11.09 9.87
C GLN A 98 -2.65 -10.92 10.89
N LEU A 99 -3.83 -11.48 10.63
CA LEU A 99 -4.93 -11.52 11.60
C LEU A 99 -4.55 -12.37 12.81
N ALA A 100 -4.02 -13.58 12.60
CA ALA A 100 -3.57 -14.44 13.69
C ALA A 100 -2.50 -13.73 14.56
N LEU A 101 -1.56 -12.99 13.95
CA LEU A 101 -0.56 -12.22 14.69
C LEU A 101 -1.19 -11.10 15.53
N LEU A 102 -2.14 -10.35 14.98
CA LEU A 102 -2.84 -9.27 15.70
C LEU A 102 -3.77 -9.79 16.82
N GLU A 103 -4.30 -11.00 16.66
CA GLU A 103 -5.14 -11.67 17.66
C GLU A 103 -4.32 -12.27 18.79
N SER A 104 -3.15 -12.86 18.47
CA SER A 104 -2.25 -13.45 19.48
C SER A 104 -1.71 -12.43 20.48
N ASN A 105 -1.67 -11.16 20.10
CA ASN A 105 -1.25 -10.06 20.94
C ASN A 105 -2.16 -8.83 20.74
N GLY A 106 -3.18 -8.71 21.56
CA GLY A 106 -4.17 -7.63 21.53
C GLY A 106 -3.57 -6.21 21.69
N GLY A 107 -2.31 -6.12 22.12
CA GLY A 107 -1.57 -4.87 22.20
C GLY A 107 -1.01 -4.40 20.87
N LEU A 108 -0.89 -5.26 19.87
CA LEU A 108 -0.38 -4.87 18.54
C LEU A 108 -1.40 -4.02 17.79
N GLU A 109 -0.88 -3.03 17.09
CA GLU A 109 -1.67 -2.08 16.30
C GLU A 109 -1.49 -2.29 14.80
N ALA A 110 -0.32 -2.82 14.38
CA ALA A 110 -0.06 -3.15 12.98
C ALA A 110 0.73 -4.46 12.87
N ALA A 111 0.46 -5.19 11.79
CA ALA A 111 1.18 -6.38 11.36
C ALA A 111 1.76 -6.13 9.97
N PHE A 112 3.02 -6.52 9.78
CA PHE A 112 3.73 -6.50 8.51
C PHE A 112 4.14 -7.92 8.10
N GLY A 113 4.77 -8.06 6.96
CA GLY A 113 5.41 -9.29 6.50
C GLY A 113 6.43 -8.97 5.42
N LYS A 114 7.09 -9.99 4.86
CA LYS A 114 8.09 -9.81 3.81
C LYS A 114 7.44 -9.47 2.47
N VAL A 115 8.21 -8.80 1.61
CA VAL A 115 7.88 -8.57 0.20
C VAL A 115 8.84 -9.35 -0.69
N GLU A 116 8.30 -10.08 -1.66
CA GLU A 116 9.05 -10.68 -2.75
C GLU A 116 8.95 -9.79 -4.00
N GLN A 117 10.06 -9.53 -4.67
CA GLN A 117 10.08 -8.77 -5.91
C GLN A 117 10.19 -9.71 -7.12
N PHE A 118 9.41 -9.46 -8.16
CA PHE A 118 9.49 -10.21 -9.42
C PHE A 118 9.37 -9.28 -10.63
N VAL A 119 10.08 -9.60 -11.70
CA VAL A 119 9.94 -8.86 -12.96
C VAL A 119 8.70 -9.32 -13.69
N SER A 120 7.88 -8.38 -14.12
CA SER A 120 6.63 -8.68 -14.84
C SER A 120 6.89 -9.46 -16.13
N PRO A 121 6.07 -10.49 -16.44
CA PRO A 121 6.26 -11.31 -17.64
C PRO A 121 6.13 -10.55 -18.96
N ASP A 122 5.43 -9.42 -18.98
CA ASP A 122 5.22 -8.55 -20.15
C ASP A 122 6.41 -7.62 -20.44
N VAL A 123 7.40 -7.53 -19.53
CA VAL A 123 8.63 -6.76 -19.78
C VAL A 123 9.45 -7.44 -20.88
N PRO A 124 9.85 -6.69 -21.94
CA PRO A 124 10.71 -7.21 -23.01
C PRO A 124 12.00 -7.83 -22.48
N GLN A 125 12.44 -8.94 -23.11
CA GLN A 125 13.57 -9.73 -22.62
C GLN A 125 14.87 -8.91 -22.47
N ASP A 126 15.13 -7.99 -23.39
CA ASP A 126 16.30 -7.10 -23.39
C ASP A 126 16.31 -6.09 -22.25
N GLN A 127 15.16 -5.86 -21.62
CA GLN A 127 15.00 -4.92 -20.50
C GLN A 127 14.87 -5.62 -19.14
N ARG A 128 14.61 -6.94 -19.12
CA ARG A 128 14.44 -7.70 -17.87
C ARG A 128 15.67 -7.67 -16.99
N GLU A 129 16.87 -7.75 -17.56
CA GLU A 129 18.11 -7.75 -16.79
C GLU A 129 18.29 -6.45 -15.98
N ARG A 130 17.87 -5.30 -16.55
CA ARG A 130 17.91 -4.00 -15.85
C ARG A 130 16.93 -3.89 -14.71
N LEU A 131 15.86 -4.71 -14.73
CA LEU A 131 14.83 -4.74 -13.70
C LEU A 131 15.08 -5.79 -12.62
N GLN A 132 16.02 -6.73 -12.83
CA GLN A 132 16.32 -7.77 -11.86
C GLN A 132 16.71 -7.14 -10.51
N PRO A 133 16.02 -7.48 -9.42
CA PRO A 133 16.37 -6.99 -8.11
C PRO A 133 17.62 -7.72 -7.59
N ALA A 134 18.54 -6.98 -6.97
CA ALA A 134 19.72 -7.56 -6.33
C ALA A 134 19.34 -8.50 -5.18
N VAL A 135 18.22 -8.25 -4.53
CA VAL A 135 17.63 -9.08 -3.48
C VAL A 135 16.14 -9.26 -3.80
N THR A 136 15.70 -10.51 -3.91
CA THR A 136 14.32 -10.81 -4.28
C THR A 136 13.35 -10.67 -3.10
N THR A 137 13.77 -11.01 -1.87
CA THR A 137 12.92 -10.96 -0.67
C THR A 137 13.49 -9.98 0.34
N LEU A 138 12.67 -9.03 0.77
CA LEU A 138 13.05 -7.95 1.69
C LEU A 138 12.10 -7.89 2.88
N PRO A 139 12.54 -7.34 4.06
CA PRO A 139 11.60 -6.91 5.09
C PRO A 139 10.61 -5.91 4.52
N GLY A 140 9.32 -6.11 4.79
CA GLY A 140 8.25 -5.36 4.11
C GLY A 140 7.63 -4.27 4.98
N GLU A 141 8.39 -3.30 5.48
CA GLU A 141 7.80 -2.08 6.07
C GLU A 141 7.31 -1.13 4.96
N LEU A 142 6.47 -1.66 4.09
CA LEU A 142 5.84 -0.96 2.98
C LEU A 142 4.33 -0.91 3.21
N LYS A 143 3.67 0.09 2.62
CA LYS A 143 2.22 0.28 2.76
C LYS A 143 1.44 -0.99 2.41
N GLN A 144 1.74 -1.60 1.27
CA GLN A 144 1.07 -2.81 0.78
C GLN A 144 1.34 -4.07 1.62
N CYS A 145 2.37 -4.07 2.47
CA CYS A 145 2.66 -5.15 3.41
C CYS A 145 1.94 -5.00 4.75
N MET A 146 1.33 -3.84 5.04
CA MET A 146 0.71 -3.51 6.31
C MET A 146 -0.73 -4.00 6.41
N LEU A 147 -1.10 -4.55 7.56
CA LEU A 147 -2.46 -4.65 8.08
C LEU A 147 -2.49 -3.91 9.42
N ILE A 148 -3.38 -2.93 9.58
CA ILE A 148 -3.37 -2.01 10.72
C ILE A 148 -4.76 -1.83 11.30
N ARG A 149 -4.85 -1.66 12.64
CA ARG A 149 -6.09 -1.27 13.29
C ARG A 149 -6.50 0.15 12.88
N ARG A 150 -7.77 0.35 12.58
CA ARG A 150 -8.33 1.68 12.27
C ARG A 150 -8.03 2.66 13.40
N SER A 151 -8.20 2.27 14.65
CA SER A 151 -7.90 3.11 15.81
C SER A 151 -6.46 3.63 15.86
N ALA A 152 -5.50 2.90 15.29
CA ALA A 152 -4.14 3.37 15.17
C ALA A 152 -4.00 4.42 14.04
N LEU A 153 -4.66 4.22 12.89
CA LEU A 153 -4.72 5.25 11.85
C LEU A 153 -5.36 6.53 12.38
N ASP A 154 -6.45 6.43 13.12
CA ASP A 154 -7.11 7.57 13.74
C ASP A 154 -6.19 8.30 14.71
N ARG A 155 -5.44 7.55 15.53
CA ARG A 155 -4.49 8.11 16.50
C ARG A 155 -3.31 8.83 15.85
N PHE A 156 -2.75 8.29 14.79
CA PHE A 156 -1.58 8.87 14.11
C PHE A 156 -1.95 9.84 12.99
N GLY A 157 -3.23 9.95 12.64
CA GLY A 157 -3.76 10.84 11.63
C GLY A 157 -3.52 10.37 10.19
N PRO A 158 -4.07 11.09 9.22
CA PRO A 158 -4.02 10.71 7.80
C PRO A 158 -2.61 10.79 7.23
N PHE A 159 -2.44 10.28 6.03
CA PHE A 159 -1.24 10.47 5.23
C PHE A 159 -1.10 11.93 4.79
N ASP A 160 0.14 12.44 4.75
CA ASP A 160 0.44 13.81 4.32
C ASP A 160 0.36 13.90 2.79
N GLU A 161 -0.68 14.55 2.29
CA GLU A 161 -0.96 14.70 0.86
C GLU A 161 0.04 15.61 0.12
N THR A 162 0.86 16.35 0.87
CA THR A 162 1.94 17.17 0.29
C THR A 162 3.21 16.37 -0.02
N LEU A 163 3.21 15.07 0.28
CA LEU A 163 4.35 14.15 0.09
C LEU A 163 3.94 12.97 -0.83
N PRO A 164 3.71 13.20 -2.13
CA PRO A 164 3.10 12.22 -3.03
C PRO A 164 3.88 10.88 -3.14
N ALA A 165 5.20 10.90 -3.04
CA ALA A 165 6.01 9.69 -3.15
C ALA A 165 6.45 9.08 -1.80
N THR A 166 6.52 9.89 -0.75
CA THR A 166 7.07 9.48 0.56
C THR A 166 6.07 9.53 1.70
N PHE A 167 4.79 9.78 1.41
CA PHE A 167 3.73 9.94 2.40
C PHE A 167 3.67 8.78 3.42
N PHE A 168 3.83 7.54 2.97
CA PHE A 168 3.82 6.37 3.85
C PHE A 168 5.06 6.32 4.75
N ILE A 169 6.25 6.58 4.19
CA ILE A 169 7.51 6.59 4.96
C ILE A 169 7.45 7.66 6.05
N ALA A 170 6.96 8.86 5.71
CA ALA A 170 6.79 9.96 6.65
C ALA A 170 5.77 9.61 7.74
N TRP A 171 4.63 9.01 7.37
CA TRP A 171 3.61 8.55 8.30
C TRP A 171 4.14 7.47 9.23
N LEU A 172 4.79 6.43 8.71
CA LEU A 172 5.36 5.35 9.51
C LEU A 172 6.44 5.86 10.47
N GLY A 173 7.29 6.78 10.01
CA GLY A 173 8.28 7.44 10.86
C GLY A 173 7.63 8.18 12.03
N ARG A 174 6.55 8.95 11.77
CA ARG A 174 5.77 9.62 12.80
C ARG A 174 5.11 8.63 13.76
N ALA A 175 4.52 7.57 13.26
CA ALA A 175 3.89 6.54 14.06
C ALA A 175 4.90 5.82 14.98
N LYS A 176 6.08 5.47 14.46
CA LYS A 176 7.19 4.89 15.25
C LYS A 176 7.68 5.82 16.36
N GLN A 177 7.83 7.10 16.07
CA GLN A 177 8.23 8.09 17.09
C GLN A 177 7.18 8.25 18.20
N ASN A 178 5.91 8.00 17.89
CA ASN A 178 4.79 8.08 18.83
C ASN A 178 4.35 6.69 19.36
N GLY A 179 5.24 5.69 19.28
CA GLY A 179 5.09 4.42 19.95
C GLY A 179 4.05 3.46 19.36
N ILE A 180 3.93 3.41 18.02
CA ILE A 180 3.13 2.36 17.37
C ILE A 180 3.70 0.98 17.74
N ARG A 181 2.81 0.07 18.15
CA ARG A 181 3.17 -1.31 18.45
C ARG A 181 2.91 -2.17 17.22
N MET A 182 3.98 -2.66 16.63
CA MET A 182 3.92 -3.43 15.40
C MET A 182 4.79 -4.69 15.45
N ALA A 183 4.41 -5.71 14.71
CA ALA A 183 5.15 -6.96 14.58
C ALA A 183 5.13 -7.46 13.12
N HIS A 184 5.95 -8.46 12.83
CA HIS A 184 6.13 -9.02 11.49
C HIS A 184 5.84 -10.52 11.51
N VAL A 185 5.09 -11.00 10.50
CA VAL A 185 5.12 -12.41 10.14
C VAL A 185 6.38 -12.68 9.32
N ASP A 186 6.95 -13.88 9.45
CA ASP A 186 8.19 -14.24 8.74
C ASP A 186 7.96 -14.70 7.30
N ASP A 187 6.73 -14.60 6.82
CA ASP A 187 6.30 -15.01 5.50
C ASP A 187 6.26 -13.84 4.51
N VAL A 188 6.34 -14.18 3.21
CA VAL A 188 6.06 -13.24 2.13
C VAL A 188 4.56 -12.99 2.08
N VAL A 189 4.16 -11.73 2.24
CA VAL A 189 2.75 -11.31 2.21
C VAL A 189 2.38 -10.55 0.93
N VAL A 190 3.38 -10.04 0.21
CA VAL A 190 3.20 -9.30 -1.05
C VAL A 190 4.26 -9.74 -2.06
N ARG A 191 3.83 -9.91 -3.30
CA ARG A 191 4.69 -10.03 -4.48
C ARG A 191 4.65 -8.70 -5.24
N ARG A 192 5.73 -7.94 -5.12
CA ARG A 192 5.88 -6.64 -5.77
C ARG A 192 6.30 -6.81 -7.22
N ARG A 193 5.50 -6.27 -8.11
CA ARG A 193 5.76 -6.32 -9.55
C ARG A 193 6.74 -5.23 -9.96
N LEU A 194 7.77 -5.61 -10.72
CA LEU A 194 8.73 -4.71 -11.34
C LEU A 194 8.43 -4.62 -12.83
N HIS A 195 8.05 -3.43 -13.30
CA HIS A 195 7.76 -3.11 -14.70
C HIS A 195 8.28 -1.71 -15.06
N LEU A 196 8.24 -1.36 -16.34
CA LEU A 196 8.84 -0.11 -16.84
C LEU A 196 8.14 1.15 -16.32
N GLY A 197 6.85 1.04 -15.97
CA GLY A 197 6.03 2.14 -15.45
C GLY A 197 6.04 2.30 -13.93
N ASN A 198 6.85 1.54 -13.17
CA ASN A 198 6.88 1.71 -11.72
C ASN A 198 7.30 3.14 -11.33
N GLY A 199 6.41 3.88 -10.69
CA GLY A 199 6.61 5.28 -10.29
C GLY A 199 7.87 5.50 -9.44
N GLY A 200 8.26 4.55 -8.61
CA GLY A 200 9.47 4.58 -7.79
C GLY A 200 10.80 4.52 -8.57
N ARG A 201 10.77 4.23 -9.88
CA ARG A 201 11.96 4.21 -10.76
C ARG A 201 11.99 5.39 -11.73
N VAL A 202 10.84 5.97 -12.03
CA VAL A 202 10.71 7.06 -13.01
C VAL A 202 11.04 8.42 -12.39
N ASN A 203 10.93 8.60 -11.08
CA ASN A 203 11.05 9.88 -10.37
C ASN A 203 12.10 9.88 -9.24
N THR A 204 13.24 9.23 -9.41
CA THR A 204 14.25 9.04 -8.35
C THR A 204 14.77 10.36 -7.75
N GLU A 205 14.93 11.41 -8.54
CA GLU A 205 15.40 12.72 -8.04
C GLU A 205 14.32 13.42 -7.20
N ALA A 206 13.06 13.42 -7.66
CA ALA A 206 11.95 14.01 -6.92
C ALA A 206 11.73 13.25 -5.59
N GLN A 207 11.82 11.93 -5.60
CA GLN A 207 11.71 11.09 -4.40
C GLN A 207 12.85 11.31 -3.41
N ASN A 208 14.07 11.50 -3.89
CA ASN A 208 15.21 11.83 -3.03
C ASN A 208 15.03 13.19 -2.35
N LEU A 209 14.51 14.18 -3.08
CA LEU A 209 14.21 15.51 -2.54
C LEU A 209 13.08 15.44 -1.50
N GLU A 210 11.99 14.70 -1.78
CA GLU A 210 10.90 14.49 -0.83
C GLU A 210 11.36 13.74 0.42
N THR A 211 12.19 12.71 0.27
CA THR A 211 12.78 11.98 1.41
C THR A 211 13.58 12.92 2.30
N LEU A 212 14.39 13.80 1.70
CA LEU A 212 15.14 14.82 2.45
C LEU A 212 14.21 15.82 3.15
N MET A 213 13.10 16.23 2.52
CA MET A 213 12.11 17.11 3.12
C MET A 213 11.38 16.44 4.29
N ALA A 214 10.98 15.18 4.14
CA ALA A 214 10.37 14.38 5.20
C ALA A 214 11.31 14.21 6.40
N LEU A 215 12.59 13.91 6.17
CA LEU A 215 13.61 13.82 7.20
C LEU A 215 13.83 15.16 7.91
N ARG A 216 13.90 16.27 7.17
CA ARG A 216 14.02 17.62 7.76
C ARG A 216 12.82 17.98 8.63
N LYS A 217 11.60 17.64 8.18
CA LYS A 217 10.35 17.85 8.96
C LYS A 217 10.37 17.05 10.26
N ALA A 218 10.81 15.79 10.20
CA ALA A 218 10.96 14.92 11.37
C ALA A 218 12.03 15.43 12.35
N ILE A 219 13.16 15.96 11.86
CA ILE A 219 14.23 16.53 12.70
C ILE A 219 13.76 17.83 13.37
N LYS A 220 13.03 18.71 12.66
CA LYS A 220 12.47 19.93 13.24
C LYS A 220 11.46 19.65 14.35
N ALA A 221 10.65 18.59 14.20
CA ALA A 221 9.69 18.17 15.22
C ALA A 221 10.36 17.63 16.50
N ARG A 222 11.67 17.31 16.47
CA ARG A 222 12.46 16.85 17.62
C ARG A 222 13.09 17.96 18.45
N ARG A 223 13.13 19.21 17.93
CA ARG A 223 13.63 20.34 18.76
C ARG A 223 12.57 20.71 19.79
N PRO A 224 12.89 20.73 21.09
CA PRO A 224 12.01 21.29 22.09
C PRO A 224 11.76 22.78 21.74
N PRO A 225 10.59 23.35 22.07
CA PRO A 225 10.39 24.79 21.96
C PRO A 225 11.44 25.49 22.83
N ASP A 226 12.11 26.51 22.26
CA ASP A 226 13.03 27.39 22.95
C ASP A 226 12.34 28.14 24.08
#